data_40c6ae06fc5be507c94c1e92cd1271b9
#
_entry.id   40c6ae06fc5be507c94c1e92cd1271b9
#
_cell.length_a   1.000
_cell.length_b   1.000
_cell.length_c   1.000
_cell.angle_alpha   90.00
_cell.angle_beta   90.00
_cell.angle_gamma   90.00
#
_symmetry.space_group_name_H-M   'P 1'
#
loop_
_entity.id
_entity.type
_entity.pdbx_description
1 polymer ?
#
loop_
_entity_poly.entity_id
_entity_poly.type
_entity_poly.pdbx_seq_one_letter_code
_entity_poly.pdbx_strand_id
1 'polypeptide(L)'
;MMKAVSIPVTVKHRIGIDDLDQYEDMANFVDVVSQVGVKRFTVHARKAWLQGLSPKENRTVPPLRYNDVYRLKEDFPQLDIEINGGIKTMDEVKEHLEKVDAVMIGRAAYDNPWQFVHADRLFFNDNHDLPTREEVAEKMLVYIEEQMKKGVRMMSITRHILQLFSGQPGARHWRRSLGEASSNRNPDIARVRELLLRPQLVR
;
A
#
# COMPACT_ATOMS: atom_id res chain seq x y z
N MET A 1 8.53 7.90 22.07
CA MET A 1 7.19 7.71 21.51
C MET A 1 6.33 6.79 22.37
N MET A 2 6.71 5.54 22.67
CA MET A 2 5.87 4.58 23.44
C MET A 2 5.34 5.10 24.78
N LYS A 3 6.14 5.90 25.52
CA LYS A 3 5.68 6.53 26.77
C LYS A 3 4.63 7.64 26.59
N ALA A 4 4.44 8.13 25.38
CA ALA A 4 3.57 9.28 25.09
C ALA A 4 2.22 8.89 24.47
N VAL A 5 2.03 7.62 24.11
CA VAL A 5 0.80 7.14 23.46
C VAL A 5 0.40 5.77 23.98
N SER A 6 -0.91 5.48 23.94
CA SER A 6 -1.48 4.17 24.33
C SER A 6 -1.66 3.20 23.16
N ILE A 7 -1.45 3.67 21.92
CA ILE A 7 -1.54 2.86 20.71
C ILE A 7 -0.21 2.15 20.43
N PRO A 8 -0.20 1.03 19.68
CA PRO A 8 1.03 0.36 19.26
C PRO A 8 1.97 1.29 18.49
N VAL A 9 3.25 1.21 18.80
CA VAL A 9 4.32 1.89 18.04
C VAL A 9 5.09 0.83 17.27
N THR A 10 5.15 0.96 15.96
CA THR A 10 5.87 0.07 15.05
C THR A 10 7.02 0.80 14.37
N VAL A 11 7.98 0.07 13.85
CA VAL A 11 9.13 0.65 13.15
C VAL A 11 9.16 0.16 11.70
N LYS A 12 9.29 1.09 10.76
CA LYS A 12 9.50 0.78 9.34
C LYS A 12 10.88 1.25 8.91
N HIS A 13 11.72 0.32 8.47
CA HIS A 13 13.11 0.62 8.07
C HIS A 13 13.51 -0.13 6.79
N ARG A 14 14.73 0.09 6.33
CA ARG A 14 15.39 -0.65 5.24
C ARG A 14 16.41 -1.62 5.81
N ILE A 15 16.87 -2.55 4.96
CA ILE A 15 17.92 -3.53 5.35
C ILE A 15 19.29 -2.90 5.60
N GLY A 16 19.49 -1.63 5.19
CA GLY A 16 20.74 -0.92 5.36
C GLY A 16 20.76 0.42 4.67
N ILE A 17 21.87 1.14 4.80
CA ILE A 17 22.10 2.46 4.23
C ILE A 17 23.58 2.59 3.82
N ASP A 18 23.84 2.99 2.58
CA ASP A 18 25.18 3.16 2.02
C ASP A 18 26.09 1.97 2.34
N ASP A 19 27.17 2.16 3.12
CA ASP A 19 28.13 1.12 3.49
C ASP A 19 27.71 0.29 4.72
N LEU A 20 26.70 0.74 5.47
CA LEU A 20 26.07 -0.01 6.57
C LEU A 20 24.97 -0.92 6.01
N ASP A 21 25.35 -1.99 5.32
CA ASP A 21 24.40 -2.87 4.62
C ASP A 21 24.64 -4.36 4.85
N GLN A 22 25.44 -4.71 5.85
CA GLN A 22 25.56 -6.10 6.28
C GLN A 22 24.29 -6.50 7.06
N TYR A 23 24.00 -7.79 7.05
CA TYR A 23 22.89 -8.33 7.82
C TYR A 23 22.97 -7.95 9.31
N GLU A 24 24.18 -8.02 9.87
CA GLU A 24 24.49 -7.74 11.26
C GLU A 24 24.15 -6.29 11.66
N ASP A 25 24.29 -5.32 10.75
CA ASP A 25 23.90 -3.92 10.99
C ASP A 25 22.38 -3.80 11.19
N MET A 26 21.60 -4.49 10.36
CA MET A 26 20.14 -4.54 10.48
C MET A 26 19.71 -5.29 11.74
N ALA A 27 20.29 -6.45 12.02
CA ALA A 27 19.97 -7.25 13.19
C ALA A 27 20.24 -6.49 14.49
N ASN A 28 21.38 -5.82 14.59
CA ASN A 28 21.74 -4.98 15.74
C ASN A 28 20.74 -3.81 15.90
N PHE A 29 20.34 -3.16 14.81
CA PHE A 29 19.31 -2.10 14.87
C PHE A 29 18.00 -2.65 15.44
N VAL A 30 17.54 -3.81 14.96
CA VAL A 30 16.27 -4.42 15.41
C VAL A 30 16.39 -4.84 16.88
N ASP A 31 17.51 -5.44 17.28
CA ASP A 31 17.77 -5.84 18.67
C ASP A 31 17.66 -4.65 19.62
N VAL A 32 18.44 -3.59 19.38
CA VAL A 32 18.46 -2.38 20.21
C VAL A 32 17.07 -1.74 20.30
N VAL A 33 16.35 -1.65 19.18
CA VAL A 33 15.02 -1.03 19.16
C VAL A 33 13.95 -1.92 19.82
N SER A 34 14.09 -3.24 19.74
CA SER A 34 13.16 -4.18 20.38
C SER A 34 13.23 -4.14 21.90
N GLN A 35 14.41 -3.86 22.47
CA GLN A 35 14.63 -3.78 23.92
C GLN A 35 13.81 -2.68 24.60
N VAL A 36 13.41 -1.63 23.86
CA VAL A 36 12.51 -0.60 24.40
C VAL A 36 11.03 -0.95 24.27
N GLY A 37 10.71 -2.18 23.80
CA GLY A 37 9.35 -2.72 23.76
C GLY A 37 8.67 -2.67 22.39
N VAL A 38 9.34 -2.25 21.32
CA VAL A 38 8.80 -2.35 19.95
C VAL A 38 8.73 -3.83 19.56
N LYS A 39 7.55 -4.28 19.08
CA LYS A 39 7.30 -5.69 18.74
C LYS A 39 7.16 -5.92 17.24
N ARG A 40 6.79 -4.91 16.45
CA ARG A 40 6.56 -5.03 15.01
C ARG A 40 7.51 -4.17 14.22
N PHE A 41 8.16 -4.81 13.24
CA PHE A 41 9.10 -4.18 12.31
C PHE A 41 8.68 -4.45 10.86
N THR A 42 8.49 -3.38 10.09
CA THR A 42 8.30 -3.48 8.63
C THR A 42 9.63 -3.25 7.94
N VAL A 43 10.16 -4.28 7.31
CA VAL A 43 11.48 -4.24 6.67
C VAL A 43 11.34 -4.10 5.15
N HIS A 44 11.78 -2.96 4.59
CA HIS A 44 11.91 -2.84 3.15
C HIS A 44 13.19 -3.56 2.71
N ALA A 45 13.05 -4.64 1.97
CA ALA A 45 14.13 -5.54 1.55
C ALA A 45 15.13 -4.92 0.53
N ARG A 46 15.38 -3.61 0.64
CA ARG A 46 16.37 -2.85 -0.13
C ARG A 46 17.14 -1.93 0.79
N LYS A 47 18.44 -1.77 0.54
CA LYS A 47 19.19 -0.70 1.19
C LYS A 47 18.83 0.69 0.63
N ALA A 48 19.19 1.74 1.34
CA ALA A 48 19.13 3.10 0.85
C ALA A 48 20.52 3.54 0.36
N TRP A 49 20.58 4.19 -0.78
CA TRP A 49 21.73 4.98 -1.23
C TRP A 49 21.39 6.45 -1.09
N LEU A 50 22.09 7.16 -0.22
CA LEU A 50 21.81 8.57 0.06
C LEU A 50 22.29 9.49 -1.06
N GLN A 51 23.33 9.07 -1.78
CA GLN A 51 23.89 9.84 -2.89
C GLN A 51 23.70 9.13 -4.22
N GLY A 52 23.54 9.91 -5.29
CA GLY A 52 23.49 9.40 -6.66
C GLY A 52 22.14 8.86 -7.12
N LEU A 53 21.16 8.71 -6.24
CA LEU A 53 19.79 8.23 -6.58
C LEU A 53 18.71 9.16 -6.05
N SER A 54 17.73 9.46 -6.89
CA SER A 54 16.50 10.10 -6.46
C SER A 54 15.69 9.18 -5.51
N PRO A 55 14.73 9.71 -4.73
CA PRO A 55 13.84 8.89 -3.91
C PRO A 55 13.04 7.85 -4.69
N LYS A 56 12.77 8.09 -5.98
CA LYS A 56 12.11 7.13 -6.87
C LYS A 56 13.04 5.98 -7.23
N GLU A 57 14.26 6.28 -7.62
CA GLU A 57 15.28 5.29 -7.97
C GLU A 57 15.68 4.43 -6.78
N ASN A 58 15.80 5.01 -5.58
CA ASN A 58 16.03 4.28 -4.33
C ASN A 58 14.97 3.21 -4.00
N ARG A 59 13.81 3.27 -4.65
CA ARG A 59 12.76 2.24 -4.52
C ARG A 59 12.82 1.13 -5.57
N THR A 60 13.72 1.26 -6.55
CA THR A 60 13.76 0.34 -7.70
C THR A 60 15.17 -0.16 -8.02
N VAL A 61 16.18 0.69 -7.91
CA VAL A 61 17.56 0.39 -8.33
C VAL A 61 18.29 -0.54 -7.35
N PRO A 62 18.35 -0.27 -6.03
CA PRO A 62 19.04 -1.20 -5.12
C PRO A 62 18.40 -2.60 -5.17
N PRO A 63 19.18 -3.68 -5.18
CA PRO A 63 18.65 -5.03 -5.27
C PRO A 63 17.75 -5.39 -4.08
N LEU A 64 16.78 -6.27 -4.32
CA LEU A 64 15.95 -6.88 -3.28
C LEU A 64 16.74 -8.03 -2.61
N ARG A 65 16.76 -8.05 -1.30
CA ARG A 65 17.44 -9.05 -0.47
C ARG A 65 16.43 -9.65 0.50
N TYR A 66 15.48 -10.43 0.01
CA TYR A 66 14.42 -11.04 0.83
C TYR A 66 14.98 -12.00 1.88
N ASN A 67 16.05 -12.74 1.55
CA ASN A 67 16.66 -13.69 2.46
C ASN A 67 17.15 -13.05 3.77
N ASP A 68 17.60 -11.80 3.74
CA ASP A 68 17.99 -11.08 4.96
C ASP A 68 16.80 -10.86 5.89
N VAL A 69 15.60 -10.60 5.30
CA VAL A 69 14.37 -10.40 6.09
C VAL A 69 13.87 -11.74 6.65
N TYR A 70 14.01 -12.83 5.91
CA TYR A 70 13.65 -14.17 6.39
C TYR A 70 14.58 -14.59 7.54
N ARG A 71 15.89 -14.41 7.37
CA ARG A 71 16.88 -14.65 8.43
C ARG A 71 16.56 -13.80 9.68
N LEU A 72 16.15 -12.55 9.50
CA LEU A 72 15.76 -11.69 10.62
C LEU A 72 14.58 -12.28 11.41
N LYS A 73 13.59 -12.88 10.73
CA LYS A 73 12.49 -13.57 11.42
C LYS A 73 12.96 -14.83 12.15
N GLU A 74 13.90 -15.58 11.59
CA GLU A 74 14.49 -16.77 12.22
C GLU A 74 15.27 -16.38 13.48
N ASP A 75 16.08 -15.30 13.42
CA ASP A 75 16.91 -14.83 14.54
C ASP A 75 16.06 -14.11 15.64
N PHE A 76 14.90 -13.54 15.28
CA PHE A 76 13.99 -12.84 16.19
C PHE A 76 12.56 -13.41 16.14
N PRO A 77 12.34 -14.70 16.49
CA PRO A 77 11.05 -15.37 16.34
C PRO A 77 9.93 -14.73 17.19
N GLN A 78 10.30 -14.01 18.26
CA GLN A 78 9.36 -13.32 19.17
C GLN A 78 8.87 -11.96 18.64
N LEU A 79 9.43 -11.46 17.53
CA LEU A 79 9.03 -10.20 16.90
C LEU A 79 8.13 -10.45 15.70
N ASP A 80 7.19 -9.54 15.48
CA ASP A 80 6.39 -9.50 14.26
C ASP A 80 7.22 -8.86 13.13
N ILE A 81 7.68 -9.66 12.19
CA ILE A 81 8.45 -9.19 11.04
C ILE A 81 7.57 -9.13 9.81
N GLU A 82 7.38 -7.91 9.30
CA GLU A 82 6.63 -7.63 8.09
C GLU A 82 7.58 -7.29 6.94
N ILE A 83 7.50 -8.04 5.84
CA ILE A 83 8.33 -7.80 4.65
C ILE A 83 7.69 -6.78 3.71
N ASN A 84 8.52 -5.93 3.11
CA ASN A 84 8.11 -4.96 2.08
C ASN A 84 9.16 -4.87 0.97
N GLY A 85 8.74 -4.53 -0.23
CA GLY A 85 9.63 -4.23 -1.35
C GLY A 85 9.40 -5.12 -2.56
N GLY A 86 8.98 -4.53 -3.69
CA GLY A 86 8.82 -5.23 -4.95
C GLY A 86 7.58 -6.12 -5.10
N ILE A 87 6.93 -6.49 -4.03
CA ILE A 87 5.79 -7.40 -3.97
C ILE A 87 4.58 -6.78 -4.68
N LYS A 88 3.96 -7.53 -5.59
CA LYS A 88 2.92 -7.01 -6.49
C LYS A 88 1.65 -7.84 -6.53
N THR A 89 1.72 -9.14 -6.26
CA THR A 89 0.60 -10.08 -6.41
C THR A 89 0.24 -10.79 -5.11
N MET A 90 -0.96 -11.36 -5.04
CA MET A 90 -1.40 -12.16 -3.89
C MET A 90 -0.65 -13.50 -3.80
N ASP A 91 -0.15 -14.03 -4.92
CA ASP A 91 0.66 -15.26 -4.89
C ASP A 91 2.04 -14.98 -4.29
N GLU A 92 2.70 -13.88 -4.67
CA GLU A 92 3.92 -13.42 -3.98
C GLU A 92 3.69 -13.19 -2.48
N VAL A 93 2.51 -12.68 -2.08
CA VAL A 93 2.16 -12.53 -0.66
C VAL A 93 2.12 -13.89 0.05
N LYS A 94 1.50 -14.92 -0.56
CA LYS A 94 1.46 -16.27 0.02
C LYS A 94 2.86 -16.83 0.25
N GLU A 95 3.72 -16.73 -0.77
CA GLU A 95 5.10 -17.21 -0.69
C GLU A 95 5.88 -16.53 0.46
N HIS A 96 5.74 -15.22 0.62
CA HIS A 96 6.38 -14.50 1.71
C HIS A 96 5.83 -14.87 3.09
N LEU A 97 4.50 -15.07 3.22
CA LEU A 97 3.86 -15.44 4.49
C LEU A 97 4.29 -16.81 5.02
N GLU A 98 4.92 -17.66 4.20
CA GLU A 98 5.55 -18.91 4.67
C GLU A 98 6.82 -18.63 5.51
N LYS A 99 7.39 -17.43 5.46
CA LYS A 99 8.68 -17.08 6.04
C LYS A 99 8.61 -15.94 7.07
N VAL A 100 7.59 -15.09 7.01
CA VAL A 100 7.43 -13.91 7.87
C VAL A 100 5.98 -13.76 8.32
N ASP A 101 5.72 -12.89 9.31
CA ASP A 101 4.40 -12.75 9.93
C ASP A 101 3.43 -11.91 9.10
N ALA A 102 3.93 -10.99 8.27
CA ALA A 102 3.09 -10.10 7.47
C ALA A 102 3.80 -9.60 6.20
N VAL A 103 3.01 -9.13 5.26
CA VAL A 103 3.49 -8.58 3.97
C VAL A 103 2.89 -7.21 3.72
N MET A 104 3.74 -6.22 3.45
CA MET A 104 3.30 -4.88 3.05
C MET A 104 3.44 -4.68 1.55
N ILE A 105 2.32 -4.48 0.87
CA ILE A 105 2.27 -4.05 -0.52
C ILE A 105 2.17 -2.52 -0.58
N GLY A 106 3.02 -1.90 -1.39
CA GLY A 106 3.01 -0.45 -1.57
C GLY A 106 2.38 -0.04 -2.90
N ARG A 107 3.22 0.26 -3.90
CA ARG A 107 2.80 0.83 -5.19
C ARG A 107 1.78 -0.02 -5.94
N ALA A 108 1.92 -1.33 -5.92
CA ALA A 108 1.00 -2.22 -6.61
C ALA A 108 -0.44 -2.11 -6.06
N ALA A 109 -0.61 -1.83 -4.77
CA ALA A 109 -1.92 -1.56 -4.19
C ALA A 109 -2.56 -0.28 -4.75
N TYR A 110 -1.76 0.74 -5.04
CA TYR A 110 -2.24 1.99 -5.64
C TYR A 110 -2.49 1.85 -7.14
N ASP A 111 -1.63 1.10 -7.83
CA ASP A 111 -1.71 0.89 -9.29
C ASP A 111 -2.87 -0.05 -9.68
N ASN A 112 -3.20 -1.02 -8.82
CA ASN A 112 -4.30 -1.95 -9.00
C ASN A 112 -4.94 -2.33 -7.66
N PRO A 113 -5.80 -1.47 -7.07
CA PRO A 113 -6.43 -1.75 -5.79
C PRO A 113 -7.36 -2.96 -5.82
N TRP A 114 -7.89 -3.32 -7.00
CA TRP A 114 -8.83 -4.42 -7.15
C TRP A 114 -8.24 -5.81 -6.84
N GLN A 115 -6.92 -5.96 -6.89
CA GLN A 115 -6.26 -7.21 -6.51
C GLN A 115 -6.54 -7.62 -5.05
N PHE A 116 -6.91 -6.68 -4.19
CA PHE A 116 -7.22 -6.96 -2.78
C PHE A 116 -8.64 -7.46 -2.54
N VAL A 117 -9.51 -7.52 -3.57
CA VAL A 117 -10.91 -7.96 -3.41
C VAL A 117 -11.04 -9.35 -2.79
N HIS A 118 -10.03 -10.20 -2.99
CA HIS A 118 -9.99 -11.56 -2.44
C HIS A 118 -9.12 -11.70 -1.18
N ALA A 119 -8.51 -10.63 -0.68
CA ALA A 119 -7.51 -10.71 0.39
C ALA A 119 -8.09 -11.31 1.67
N ASP A 120 -9.30 -10.92 2.06
CA ASP A 120 -9.93 -11.41 3.28
C ASP A 120 -10.22 -12.92 3.20
N ARG A 121 -10.65 -13.41 2.05
CA ARG A 121 -10.81 -14.87 1.82
C ARG A 121 -9.48 -15.63 1.81
N LEU A 122 -8.46 -15.03 1.19
CA LEU A 122 -7.16 -15.71 0.99
C LEU A 122 -6.36 -15.82 2.28
N PHE A 123 -6.46 -14.84 3.18
CA PHE A 123 -5.56 -14.71 4.32
C PHE A 123 -6.25 -14.71 5.68
N PHE A 124 -7.57 -14.46 5.73
CA PHE A 124 -8.30 -14.32 6.99
C PHE A 124 -9.50 -15.27 7.11
N ASN A 125 -9.71 -16.19 6.14
CA ASN A 125 -10.84 -17.13 6.09
C ASN A 125 -12.21 -16.44 6.16
N ASP A 126 -12.29 -15.18 5.77
CA ASP A 126 -13.53 -14.43 5.73
C ASP A 126 -14.24 -14.68 4.39
N ASN A 127 -15.42 -15.32 4.46
CA ASN A 127 -16.19 -15.74 3.30
C ASN A 127 -17.37 -14.79 2.97
N HIS A 128 -17.30 -13.51 3.39
CA HIS A 128 -18.32 -12.55 3.01
C HIS A 128 -18.44 -12.39 1.48
N ASP A 129 -19.58 -11.92 1.01
CA ASP A 129 -19.80 -11.65 -0.41
C ASP A 129 -18.84 -10.57 -0.91
N LEU A 130 -18.20 -10.85 -2.06
CA LEU A 130 -17.25 -9.91 -2.63
C LEU A 130 -17.99 -8.71 -3.23
N PRO A 131 -17.56 -7.48 -2.92
CA PRO A 131 -18.15 -6.31 -3.53
C PRO A 131 -17.85 -6.26 -5.04
N THR A 132 -18.73 -5.63 -5.80
CA THR A 132 -18.46 -5.22 -7.18
C THR A 132 -17.69 -3.90 -7.20
N ARG A 133 -17.06 -3.57 -8.33
CA ARG A 133 -16.38 -2.26 -8.50
C ARG A 133 -17.38 -1.12 -8.46
N GLU A 134 -18.59 -1.36 -8.95
CA GLU A 134 -19.72 -0.44 -8.95
C GLU A 134 -20.15 -0.11 -7.52
N GLU A 135 -20.33 -1.11 -6.67
CA GLU A 135 -20.67 -0.90 -5.25
C GLU A 135 -19.59 -0.12 -4.50
N VAL A 136 -18.29 -0.37 -4.81
CA VAL A 136 -17.20 0.42 -4.26
C VAL A 136 -17.25 1.87 -4.76
N ALA A 137 -17.56 2.09 -6.04
CA ALA A 137 -17.72 3.42 -6.62
C ALA A 137 -18.89 4.19 -5.99
N GLU A 138 -20.03 3.54 -5.75
CA GLU A 138 -21.18 4.13 -5.06
C GLU A 138 -20.84 4.56 -3.62
N LYS A 139 -20.16 3.71 -2.86
CA LYS A 139 -19.68 4.06 -1.50
C LYS A 139 -18.70 5.23 -1.53
N MET A 140 -17.84 5.28 -2.53
CA MET A 140 -16.91 6.40 -2.71
C MET A 140 -17.63 7.70 -3.06
N LEU A 141 -18.73 7.66 -3.81
CA LEU A 141 -19.54 8.85 -4.08
C LEU A 141 -20.08 9.47 -2.78
N VAL A 142 -20.66 8.65 -1.90
CA VAL A 142 -21.14 9.10 -0.59
C VAL A 142 -20.02 9.76 0.20
N TYR A 143 -18.85 9.13 0.26
CA TYR A 143 -17.68 9.67 0.94
C TYR A 143 -17.22 11.01 0.33
N ILE A 144 -17.15 11.12 -1.00
CA ILE A 144 -16.78 12.37 -1.70
C ILE A 144 -17.73 13.50 -1.30
N GLU A 145 -19.05 13.26 -1.36
CA GLU A 145 -20.05 14.27 -1.04
C GLU A 145 -19.98 14.74 0.43
N GLU A 146 -19.76 13.82 1.36
CA GLU A 146 -19.57 14.14 2.78
C GLU A 146 -18.31 14.98 3.03
N GLN A 147 -17.19 14.63 2.40
CA GLN A 147 -15.94 15.36 2.57
C GLN A 147 -16.00 16.74 1.90
N MET A 148 -16.67 16.87 0.78
CA MET A 148 -16.88 18.16 0.13
C MET A 148 -17.70 19.13 1.03
N LYS A 149 -18.71 18.63 1.77
CA LYS A 149 -19.42 19.44 2.79
C LYS A 149 -18.49 19.97 3.88
N LYS A 150 -17.37 19.28 4.15
CA LYS A 150 -16.31 19.69 5.09
C LYS A 150 -15.23 20.57 4.45
N GLY A 151 -15.40 20.97 3.18
CA GLY A 151 -14.46 21.81 2.44
C GLY A 151 -13.31 21.09 1.78
N VAL A 152 -13.30 19.74 1.78
CA VAL A 152 -12.26 18.97 1.08
C VAL A 152 -12.48 19.08 -0.43
N ARG A 153 -11.40 19.35 -1.17
CA ARG A 153 -11.45 19.43 -2.64
C ARG A 153 -11.72 18.06 -3.25
N MET A 154 -12.67 17.97 -4.18
CA MET A 154 -13.05 16.73 -4.87
C MET A 154 -11.83 15.97 -5.44
N MET A 155 -10.95 16.68 -6.16
CA MET A 155 -9.77 16.07 -6.78
C MET A 155 -8.79 15.46 -5.76
N SER A 156 -8.77 15.95 -4.53
CA SER A 156 -7.95 15.37 -3.46
C SER A 156 -8.39 13.95 -3.09
N ILE A 157 -9.61 13.58 -3.42
CA ILE A 157 -10.18 12.25 -3.18
C ILE A 157 -10.18 11.44 -4.48
N THR A 158 -10.78 11.96 -5.54
CA THR A 158 -10.99 11.21 -6.80
C THR A 158 -9.70 10.74 -7.44
N ARG A 159 -8.59 11.47 -7.30
CA ARG A 159 -7.28 11.06 -7.81
C ARG A 159 -6.81 9.70 -7.25
N HIS A 160 -7.30 9.29 -6.09
CA HIS A 160 -6.91 8.03 -5.45
C HIS A 160 -7.75 6.83 -5.89
N ILE A 161 -8.87 7.06 -6.56
CA ILE A 161 -9.76 5.99 -7.06
C ILE A 161 -9.65 5.78 -8.58
N LEU A 162 -8.80 6.53 -9.26
CA LEU A 162 -8.64 6.46 -10.72
C LEU A 162 -8.27 5.05 -11.24
N GLN A 163 -7.74 4.20 -10.39
CA GLN A 163 -7.35 2.83 -10.74
C GLN A 163 -8.42 1.77 -10.38
N LEU A 164 -9.59 2.18 -9.87
CA LEU A 164 -10.65 1.26 -9.46
C LEU A 164 -11.06 0.29 -10.59
N PHE A 165 -11.12 0.78 -11.83
CA PHE A 165 -11.45 -0.01 -13.02
C PHE A 165 -10.22 -0.46 -13.82
N SER A 166 -9.02 -0.47 -13.21
CA SER A 166 -7.80 -0.92 -13.90
C SER A 166 -8.00 -2.33 -14.48
N GLY A 167 -7.52 -2.54 -15.72
CA GLY A 167 -7.65 -3.80 -16.44
C GLY A 167 -9.02 -4.04 -17.09
N GLN A 168 -10.02 -3.17 -16.90
CA GLN A 168 -11.34 -3.30 -17.56
C GLN A 168 -11.37 -2.57 -18.91
N PRO A 169 -12.15 -3.06 -19.89
CA PRO A 169 -12.43 -2.32 -21.11
C PRO A 169 -12.96 -0.92 -20.79
N GLY A 170 -12.49 0.13 -21.49
CA GLY A 170 -12.93 1.50 -21.22
C GLY A 170 -12.29 2.20 -20.02
N ALA A 171 -11.51 1.52 -19.18
CA ALA A 171 -10.89 2.08 -17.97
C ALA A 171 -10.06 3.36 -18.21
N ARG A 172 -9.41 3.47 -19.39
CA ARG A 172 -8.66 4.67 -19.77
C ARG A 172 -9.59 5.87 -19.97
N HIS A 173 -10.71 5.67 -20.63
CA HIS A 173 -11.71 6.71 -20.86
C HIS A 173 -12.34 7.15 -19.53
N TRP A 174 -12.80 6.21 -18.72
CA TRP A 174 -13.36 6.47 -17.40
C TRP A 174 -12.40 7.30 -16.52
N ARG A 175 -11.14 6.90 -16.44
CA ARG A 175 -10.09 7.57 -15.67
C ARG A 175 -9.88 9.03 -16.11
N ARG A 176 -9.84 9.25 -17.44
CA ARG A 176 -9.70 10.57 -18.02
C ARG A 176 -10.93 11.44 -17.68
N SER A 177 -12.13 10.92 -17.94
CA SER A 177 -13.38 11.62 -17.69
C SER A 177 -13.58 11.98 -16.21
N LEU A 178 -13.24 11.05 -15.29
CA LEU A 178 -13.29 11.32 -13.84
C LEU A 178 -12.27 12.40 -13.44
N GLY A 179 -11.05 12.35 -13.98
CA GLY A 179 -10.03 13.36 -13.73
C GLY A 179 -10.43 14.76 -14.21
N GLU A 180 -11.00 14.86 -15.40
CA GLU A 180 -11.51 16.10 -15.98
C GLU A 180 -12.69 16.67 -15.15
N ALA A 181 -13.68 15.83 -14.83
CA ALA A 181 -14.86 16.23 -14.04
C ALA A 181 -14.49 16.64 -12.60
N SER A 182 -13.42 16.10 -12.05
CA SER A 182 -12.95 16.41 -10.69
C SER A 182 -12.00 17.60 -10.63
N SER A 183 -11.73 18.28 -11.74
CA SER A 183 -10.75 19.36 -11.81
C SER A 183 -11.00 20.45 -10.77
N ASN A 184 -9.93 20.90 -10.10
CA ASN A 184 -10.01 21.95 -9.08
C ASN A 184 -10.51 23.31 -9.61
N ARG A 185 -10.40 23.55 -10.92
CA ARG A 185 -10.82 24.84 -11.53
C ARG A 185 -12.34 24.90 -11.74
N ASN A 186 -12.95 23.79 -12.07
CA ASN A 186 -14.41 23.70 -12.31
C ASN A 186 -14.89 22.27 -12.04
N PRO A 187 -15.08 21.88 -10.76
CA PRO A 187 -15.54 20.54 -10.41
C PRO A 187 -16.99 20.34 -10.81
N ASP A 188 -17.27 19.29 -11.58
CA ASP A 188 -18.59 18.89 -12.01
C ASP A 188 -19.06 17.65 -11.22
N ILE A 189 -19.71 17.88 -10.07
CA ILE A 189 -20.21 16.82 -9.20
C ILE A 189 -21.28 15.97 -9.88
N ALA A 190 -22.09 16.56 -10.76
CA ALA A 190 -23.14 15.81 -11.47
C ALA A 190 -22.49 14.78 -12.42
N ARG A 191 -21.45 15.18 -13.13
CA ARG A 191 -20.67 14.30 -14.00
C ARG A 191 -19.89 13.24 -13.21
N VAL A 192 -19.29 13.61 -12.09
CA VAL A 192 -18.61 12.64 -11.20
C VAL A 192 -19.59 11.60 -10.68
N ARG A 193 -20.78 12.02 -10.24
CA ARG A 193 -21.86 11.12 -9.82
C ARG A 193 -22.28 10.16 -10.93
N GLU A 194 -22.48 10.65 -12.13
CA GLU A 194 -22.81 9.82 -13.30
C GLU A 194 -21.73 8.77 -13.58
N LEU A 195 -20.46 9.17 -13.56
CA LEU A 195 -19.31 8.29 -13.81
C LEU A 195 -19.12 7.21 -12.73
N LEU A 196 -19.48 7.51 -11.48
CA LEU A 196 -19.38 6.56 -10.37
C LEU A 196 -20.58 5.61 -10.29
N LEU A 197 -21.81 6.08 -10.56
CA LEU A 197 -23.02 5.26 -10.53
C LEU A 197 -23.23 4.44 -11.82
N ARG A 198 -22.71 4.93 -12.94
CA ARG A 198 -22.85 4.29 -14.25
C ARG A 198 -21.51 4.37 -14.98
N PRO A 199 -20.50 3.61 -14.54
CA PRO A 199 -19.22 3.59 -15.22
C PRO A 199 -19.44 3.07 -16.64
N GLN A 200 -19.58 4.00 -17.60
CA GLN A 200 -19.64 3.66 -19.03
C GLN A 200 -18.25 3.19 -19.45
N LEU A 201 -17.99 1.93 -19.22
CA LEU A 201 -16.82 1.23 -19.76
C LEU A 201 -17.12 0.94 -21.23
N VAL A 202 -17.15 2.00 -22.06
CA VAL A 202 -17.42 1.87 -23.48
C VAL A 202 -16.27 1.11 -24.13
N ARG A 203 -16.62 0.13 -24.94
CA ARG A 203 -15.73 -0.68 -25.80
C ARG A 203 -14.92 0.16 -26.78
#